data_8a13962d7a6fdcacbce33631f7268360
#
_entry.id   8a13962d7a6fdcacbce33631f7268360
#
_cell.length_a   1.000
_cell.length_b   1.000
_cell.length_c   1.000
_cell.angle_alpha   90.00
_cell.angle_beta   90.00
_cell.angle_gamma   90.00
#
_symmetry.space_group_name_H-M   'P 1'
#
loop_
_entity.id
_entity.type
_entity.pdbx_description
1 polymer ?
#
loop_
_entity_poly.entity_id
_entity_poly.type
_entity_poly.pdbx_seq_one_letter_code
_entity_poly.pdbx_strand_id
1 'polypeptide(L)'
;MAKQQFERNKPHVNIGTIGHVDHGKTTLTAAITKTLAADGGAEFVDYDMIDKAPEERARGITINTAHVEYETENRHYAHVDCPGHADYIKNMITGAAQMDGAILVVSCTDGPMPQTKEHVLLARQVNVPYIVVYLNKCDMVDDEELLELVEMEVRELLDTYEFPGDDTPVIKGSALKALEGDGSEMGEASILELAQALDSYIPQPERAIDGAFLMPVEDVFSISGRGTVATGRVERGKVLVGDEVEIVGVKETTKTTCTGVEMFRKLLDAGEAGDNIGVLLRGVKRDEIERGQVLAKPGSIQPHTHFEAEVYVLSKEEGGRHTPFFQGYRPQFYFRTTDVTGSVQLPDGVEMVMPGDNIQMTVNLIAPIAMEEGLRFAVREGGRTVGAGVVAKIIE
;
A
#
# COMPACT_ATOMS: atom_id res chain seq x y z
N MET A 1 -23.31 -21.31 -8.57
CA MET A 1 -22.31 -21.58 -9.61
C MET A 1 -21.03 -21.99 -8.90
N ALA A 2 -20.29 -22.99 -9.43
CA ALA A 2 -18.95 -23.31 -8.90
C ALA A 2 -18.04 -22.11 -9.18
N LYS A 3 -17.21 -21.70 -8.18
CA LYS A 3 -16.21 -20.66 -8.39
C LYS A 3 -15.15 -21.19 -9.36
N GLN A 4 -14.64 -20.30 -10.20
CA GLN A 4 -13.53 -20.61 -11.10
C GLN A 4 -12.24 -20.78 -10.29
N GLN A 5 -11.32 -21.59 -10.80
CA GLN A 5 -10.00 -21.75 -10.24
C GLN A 5 -9.09 -20.67 -10.85
N PHE A 6 -8.22 -20.08 -10.06
CA PHE A 6 -7.23 -19.13 -10.54
C PHE A 6 -6.07 -19.89 -11.19
N GLU A 7 -5.72 -19.54 -12.42
CA GLU A 7 -4.60 -20.14 -13.14
C GLU A 7 -3.42 -19.16 -13.17
N ARG A 8 -2.26 -19.59 -12.67
CA ARG A 8 -1.02 -18.80 -12.65
C ARG A 8 -0.27 -18.92 -13.98
N ASN A 9 -0.79 -18.25 -15.00
CA ASN A 9 -0.23 -18.34 -16.37
C ASN A 9 0.81 -17.26 -16.66
N LYS A 10 0.85 -16.20 -15.86
CA LYS A 10 1.73 -15.03 -16.00
C LYS A 10 2.39 -14.66 -14.68
N PRO A 11 3.58 -14.00 -14.72
CA PRO A 11 4.17 -13.41 -13.54
C PRO A 11 3.22 -12.41 -12.88
N HIS A 12 3.13 -12.44 -11.56
CA HIS A 12 2.24 -11.59 -10.77
C HIS A 12 2.98 -10.41 -10.16
N VAL A 13 2.44 -9.19 -10.32
CA VAL A 13 2.98 -7.94 -9.78
C VAL A 13 1.87 -7.15 -9.11
N ASN A 14 2.16 -6.62 -7.91
CA ASN A 14 1.25 -5.74 -7.19
C ASN A 14 1.62 -4.29 -7.46
N ILE A 15 0.70 -3.52 -7.98
CA ILE A 15 0.86 -2.08 -8.16
C ILE A 15 -0.32 -1.32 -7.56
N GLY A 16 -0.23 -0.02 -7.54
CA GLY A 16 -1.39 0.80 -7.16
C GLY A 16 -1.17 2.27 -7.45
N THR A 17 -2.26 3.02 -7.37
CA THR A 17 -2.27 4.46 -7.57
C THR A 17 -2.07 5.21 -6.27
N ILE A 18 -1.15 6.17 -6.27
CA ILE A 18 -0.89 7.12 -5.19
C ILE A 18 -0.91 8.55 -5.73
N GLY A 19 -1.06 9.55 -4.88
CA GLY A 19 -1.09 10.96 -5.27
C GLY A 19 -2.22 11.73 -4.58
N HIS A 20 -2.28 13.02 -4.85
CA HIS A 20 -3.21 13.95 -4.21
C HIS A 20 -4.68 13.61 -4.47
N VAL A 21 -5.58 14.08 -3.59
CA VAL A 21 -7.03 14.03 -3.84
C VAL A 21 -7.36 14.79 -5.13
N ASP A 22 -8.37 14.36 -5.88
CA ASP A 22 -8.83 14.94 -7.16
C ASP A 22 -7.82 14.95 -8.31
N HIS A 23 -6.65 14.32 -8.17
CA HIS A 23 -5.72 14.12 -9.29
C HIS A 23 -6.15 13.02 -10.27
N GLY A 24 -7.23 12.27 -9.97
CA GLY A 24 -7.86 11.30 -10.88
C GLY A 24 -7.32 9.88 -10.77
N LYS A 25 -6.86 9.44 -9.60
CA LYS A 25 -6.38 8.06 -9.34
C LYS A 25 -7.42 7.01 -9.68
N THR A 26 -8.61 7.11 -9.11
CA THR A 26 -9.72 6.17 -9.34
C THR A 26 -10.20 6.21 -10.78
N THR A 27 -10.22 7.40 -11.42
CA THR A 27 -10.53 7.54 -12.85
C THR A 27 -9.50 6.81 -13.72
N LEU A 28 -8.20 6.94 -13.36
CA LEU A 28 -7.12 6.21 -14.04
C LEU A 28 -7.26 4.70 -13.88
N THR A 29 -7.56 4.24 -12.66
CA THR A 29 -7.79 2.81 -12.38
C THR A 29 -8.95 2.27 -13.24
N ALA A 30 -10.05 2.99 -13.34
CA ALA A 30 -11.18 2.62 -14.20
C ALA A 30 -10.79 2.64 -15.70
N ALA A 31 -10.01 3.65 -16.14
CA ALA A 31 -9.53 3.75 -17.51
C ALA A 31 -8.62 2.57 -17.90
N ILE A 32 -7.70 2.17 -17.00
CA ILE A 32 -6.82 1.01 -17.20
C ILE A 32 -7.66 -0.25 -17.42
N THR A 33 -8.61 -0.54 -16.53
CA THR A 33 -9.45 -1.74 -16.65
C THR A 33 -10.28 -1.71 -17.92
N LYS A 34 -10.79 -0.54 -18.34
CA LYS A 34 -11.57 -0.39 -19.58
C LYS A 34 -10.73 -0.63 -20.83
N THR A 35 -9.59 0.04 -20.92
CA THR A 35 -8.71 -0.05 -22.11
C THR A 35 -8.20 -1.49 -22.28
N LEU A 36 -7.73 -2.14 -21.20
CA LEU A 36 -7.22 -3.51 -21.27
C LEU A 36 -8.34 -4.56 -21.44
N ALA A 37 -9.59 -4.26 -21.06
CA ALA A 37 -10.72 -5.14 -21.30
C ALA A 37 -11.03 -5.32 -22.81
N ALA A 38 -10.69 -4.34 -23.66
CA ALA A 38 -10.88 -4.42 -25.11
C ALA A 38 -10.11 -5.60 -25.72
N ASP A 39 -8.92 -5.91 -25.19
CA ASP A 39 -8.07 -7.02 -25.64
C ASP A 39 -8.23 -8.28 -24.76
N GLY A 40 -9.24 -8.31 -23.89
CA GLY A 40 -9.52 -9.44 -22.98
C GLY A 40 -8.57 -9.55 -21.78
N GLY A 41 -7.73 -8.53 -21.52
CA GLY A 41 -6.80 -8.48 -20.41
C GLY A 41 -7.40 -8.03 -19.08
N ALA A 42 -8.69 -7.66 -19.04
CA ALA A 42 -9.36 -7.24 -17.82
C ALA A 42 -10.88 -7.50 -17.88
N GLU A 43 -11.52 -7.51 -16.70
CA GLU A 43 -12.95 -7.21 -16.57
C GLU A 43 -13.08 -5.71 -16.29
N PHE A 44 -13.83 -4.98 -17.11
CA PHE A 44 -14.04 -3.55 -16.89
C PHE A 44 -14.71 -3.30 -15.55
N VAL A 45 -14.08 -2.46 -14.73
CA VAL A 45 -14.59 -2.01 -13.42
C VAL A 45 -14.88 -0.51 -13.53
N ASP A 46 -16.15 -0.16 -13.50
CA ASP A 46 -16.58 1.24 -13.54
C ASP A 46 -16.15 1.99 -12.25
N TYR A 47 -15.98 3.30 -12.36
CA TYR A 47 -15.66 4.20 -11.25
C TYR A 47 -16.55 3.95 -10.02
N ASP A 48 -17.88 3.89 -10.22
CA ASP A 48 -18.85 3.61 -9.15
C ASP A 48 -18.73 2.20 -8.53
N MET A 49 -18.00 1.32 -9.18
CA MET A 49 -17.74 -0.02 -8.68
C MET A 49 -16.40 -0.12 -7.94
N ILE A 50 -15.51 0.85 -8.11
CA ILE A 50 -14.27 1.03 -7.35
C ILE A 50 -14.63 1.71 -6.02
N ASP A 51 -15.21 2.91 -6.07
CA ASP A 51 -15.70 3.67 -4.90
C ASP A 51 -17.13 3.22 -4.54
N LYS A 52 -17.23 2.10 -3.82
CA LYS A 52 -18.52 1.41 -3.56
C LYS A 52 -19.30 1.96 -2.37
N ALA A 53 -18.59 2.48 -1.35
CA ALA A 53 -19.23 2.90 -0.11
C ALA A 53 -20.13 4.12 -0.35
N PRO A 54 -21.32 4.17 0.29
CA PRO A 54 -22.21 5.33 0.16
C PRO A 54 -21.54 6.67 0.50
N GLU A 55 -20.61 6.66 1.46
CA GLU A 55 -19.84 7.85 1.85
C GLU A 55 -18.83 8.28 0.79
N GLU A 56 -18.17 7.33 0.10
CA GLU A 56 -17.26 7.57 -1.01
C GLU A 56 -18.00 8.27 -2.16
N ARG A 57 -19.14 7.71 -2.55
CA ARG A 57 -19.99 8.29 -3.60
C ARG A 57 -20.55 9.65 -3.23
N ALA A 58 -20.96 9.84 -1.98
CA ALA A 58 -21.54 11.11 -1.52
C ALA A 58 -20.49 12.23 -1.47
N ARG A 59 -19.23 11.92 -1.22
CA ARG A 59 -18.13 12.88 -1.13
C ARG A 59 -17.30 12.98 -2.39
N GLY A 60 -17.40 12.01 -3.32
CA GLY A 60 -16.58 11.92 -4.52
C GLY A 60 -15.09 11.64 -4.23
N ILE A 61 -14.78 10.98 -3.10
CA ILE A 61 -13.41 10.68 -2.68
C ILE A 61 -13.29 9.23 -2.25
N THR A 62 -12.18 8.59 -2.58
CA THR A 62 -11.85 7.24 -2.11
C THR A 62 -11.50 7.28 -0.62
N ILE A 63 -12.12 6.43 0.16
CA ILE A 63 -11.90 6.29 1.62
C ILE A 63 -11.12 4.99 1.89
N ASN A 64 -11.59 3.88 1.33
CA ASN A 64 -10.97 2.56 1.50
C ASN A 64 -10.17 2.20 0.26
N THR A 65 -9.15 1.36 0.45
CA THR A 65 -8.45 0.77 -0.70
C THR A 65 -9.38 -0.13 -1.49
N ALA A 66 -9.35 -0.01 -2.81
CA ALA A 66 -10.06 -0.90 -3.71
C ALA A 66 -9.04 -1.74 -4.49
N HIS A 67 -9.40 -3.00 -4.76
CA HIS A 67 -8.55 -3.93 -5.49
C HIS A 67 -9.21 -4.30 -6.80
N VAL A 68 -8.48 -4.15 -7.89
CA VAL A 68 -8.87 -4.60 -9.24
C VAL A 68 -7.75 -5.47 -9.82
N GLU A 69 -8.09 -6.34 -10.78
CA GLU A 69 -7.12 -7.16 -11.50
C GLU A 69 -7.15 -6.83 -13.00
N TYR A 70 -5.99 -6.87 -13.64
CA TYR A 70 -5.87 -6.82 -15.09
C TYR A 70 -4.57 -7.49 -15.57
N GLU A 71 -4.49 -7.75 -16.85
CA GLU A 71 -3.36 -8.40 -17.49
C GLU A 71 -2.88 -7.62 -18.71
N THR A 72 -1.57 -7.58 -18.88
CA THR A 72 -0.91 -7.28 -20.14
C THR A 72 -0.58 -8.60 -20.88
N GLU A 73 0.07 -8.53 -22.02
CA GLU A 73 0.60 -9.74 -22.67
C GLU A 73 1.61 -10.49 -21.77
N ASN A 74 2.36 -9.74 -20.93
CA ASN A 74 3.51 -10.25 -20.19
C ASN A 74 3.20 -10.58 -18.74
N ARG A 75 2.22 -9.89 -18.10
CA ARG A 75 2.03 -9.92 -16.64
C ARG A 75 0.57 -9.88 -16.23
N HIS A 76 0.33 -10.44 -15.04
CA HIS A 76 -0.91 -10.25 -14.28
C HIS A 76 -0.67 -9.23 -13.18
N TYR A 77 -1.52 -8.22 -13.08
CA TYR A 77 -1.45 -7.15 -12.09
C TYR A 77 -2.60 -7.21 -11.09
N ALA A 78 -2.25 -7.18 -9.80
CA ALA A 78 -3.18 -6.77 -8.76
C ALA A 78 -2.98 -5.28 -8.51
N HIS A 79 -4.00 -4.48 -8.69
CA HIS A 79 -3.94 -3.02 -8.55
C HIS A 79 -4.73 -2.56 -7.34
N VAL A 80 -4.08 -1.78 -6.49
CA VAL A 80 -4.65 -1.17 -5.29
C VAL A 80 -4.91 0.30 -5.55
N ASP A 81 -6.16 0.71 -5.62
CA ASP A 81 -6.52 2.13 -5.68
C ASP A 81 -6.51 2.71 -4.25
N CYS A 82 -5.61 3.68 -4.01
CA CYS A 82 -5.39 4.27 -2.70
C CYS A 82 -6.13 5.60 -2.53
N PRO A 83 -6.65 5.88 -1.32
CA PRO A 83 -7.22 7.20 -1.03
C PRO A 83 -6.18 8.30 -1.14
N GLY A 84 -6.62 9.49 -1.60
CA GLY A 84 -5.75 10.66 -1.74
C GLY A 84 -5.85 11.66 -0.61
N HIS A 85 -6.91 11.58 0.21
CA HIS A 85 -7.18 12.56 1.26
C HIS A 85 -6.40 12.27 2.54
N ALA A 86 -5.88 13.32 3.20
CA ALA A 86 -5.05 13.20 4.40
C ALA A 86 -5.72 12.44 5.56
N ASP A 87 -7.05 12.53 5.69
CA ASP A 87 -7.79 11.81 6.76
C ASP A 87 -7.72 10.29 6.61
N TYR A 88 -7.46 9.78 5.40
CA TYR A 88 -7.42 8.34 5.09
C TYR A 88 -6.02 7.81 4.83
N ILE A 89 -5.01 8.53 5.27
CA ILE A 89 -3.59 8.17 5.08
C ILE A 89 -3.25 6.78 5.62
N LYS A 90 -3.94 6.30 6.66
CA LYS A 90 -3.81 4.94 7.19
C LYS A 90 -4.10 3.87 6.13
N ASN A 91 -5.17 4.07 5.37
CA ASN A 91 -5.56 3.17 4.29
C ASN A 91 -4.58 3.27 3.12
N MET A 92 -4.07 4.49 2.83
CA MET A 92 -3.01 4.69 1.85
C MET A 92 -1.73 3.94 2.23
N ILE A 93 -1.25 4.05 3.48
CA ILE A 93 -0.06 3.34 3.96
C ILE A 93 -0.25 1.82 3.83
N THR A 94 -1.42 1.32 4.24
CA THR A 94 -1.75 -0.11 4.13
C THR A 94 -1.74 -0.58 2.68
N GLY A 95 -2.33 0.19 1.77
CA GLY A 95 -2.33 -0.12 0.34
C GLY A 95 -0.92 -0.07 -0.25
N ALA A 96 -0.16 0.98 0.04
CA ALA A 96 1.20 1.14 -0.45
C ALA A 96 2.15 0.03 0.01
N ALA A 97 2.01 -0.46 1.24
CA ALA A 97 2.83 -1.56 1.76
C ALA A 97 2.67 -2.88 0.98
N GLN A 98 1.62 -2.99 0.16
CA GLN A 98 1.38 -4.17 -0.68
C GLN A 98 2.03 -4.08 -2.06
N MET A 99 2.48 -2.90 -2.48
CA MET A 99 2.91 -2.63 -3.85
C MET A 99 4.35 -3.08 -4.10
N ASP A 100 4.57 -3.65 -5.27
CA ASP A 100 5.90 -3.90 -5.85
C ASP A 100 6.36 -2.68 -6.68
N GLY A 101 5.43 -1.82 -7.05
CA GLY A 101 5.62 -0.53 -7.68
C GLY A 101 4.36 0.32 -7.59
N ALA A 102 4.50 1.64 -7.67
CA ALA A 102 3.38 2.57 -7.60
C ALA A 102 3.25 3.41 -8.87
N ILE A 103 2.03 3.80 -9.20
CA ILE A 103 1.72 4.83 -10.19
C ILE A 103 1.46 6.13 -9.44
N LEU A 104 2.35 7.08 -9.55
CA LEU A 104 2.17 8.42 -9.00
C LEU A 104 1.33 9.26 -9.98
N VAL A 105 0.12 9.58 -9.58
CA VAL A 105 -0.82 10.37 -10.39
C VAL A 105 -0.74 11.84 -9.98
N VAL A 106 -0.35 12.69 -10.93
CA VAL A 106 -0.24 14.14 -10.73
C VAL A 106 -1.06 14.86 -11.78
N SER A 107 -1.92 15.78 -11.36
CA SER A 107 -2.67 16.64 -12.28
C SER A 107 -1.75 17.69 -12.90
N CYS A 108 -1.73 17.79 -14.24
CA CYS A 108 -0.98 18.83 -14.96
C CYS A 108 -1.46 20.25 -14.65
N THR A 109 -2.73 20.41 -14.20
CA THR A 109 -3.28 21.74 -13.86
C THR A 109 -2.81 22.24 -12.50
N ASP A 110 -2.43 21.33 -11.59
CA ASP A 110 -2.14 21.65 -10.18
C ASP A 110 -0.68 21.41 -9.80
N GLY A 111 0.03 20.53 -10.53
CA GLY A 111 1.36 20.09 -10.18
C GLY A 111 1.44 19.25 -8.90
N PRO A 112 2.65 19.05 -8.34
CA PRO A 112 2.84 18.30 -7.09
C PRO A 112 2.26 19.04 -5.88
N MET A 113 1.20 18.51 -5.29
CA MET A 113 0.48 19.04 -4.14
C MET A 113 0.98 18.43 -2.81
N PRO A 114 0.60 18.95 -1.63
CA PRO A 114 1.11 18.46 -0.33
C PRO A 114 0.94 16.95 -0.11
N GLN A 115 -0.21 16.36 -0.47
CA GLN A 115 -0.40 14.92 -0.32
C GLN A 115 0.43 14.13 -1.36
N THR A 116 0.75 14.71 -2.52
CA THR A 116 1.68 14.09 -3.48
C THR A 116 3.03 13.83 -2.81
N LYS A 117 3.58 14.86 -2.13
CA LYS A 117 4.84 14.78 -1.38
C LYS A 117 4.76 13.76 -0.24
N GLU A 118 3.69 13.80 0.55
CA GLU A 118 3.48 12.85 1.64
C GLU A 118 3.36 11.40 1.13
N HIS A 119 2.68 11.18 0.00
CA HIS A 119 2.53 9.84 -0.57
C HIS A 119 3.84 9.27 -1.11
N VAL A 120 4.68 10.08 -1.74
CA VAL A 120 6.03 9.66 -2.20
C VAL A 120 6.91 9.31 -1.00
N LEU A 121 6.93 10.16 0.03
CA LEU A 121 7.63 9.88 1.28
C LEU A 121 7.17 8.56 1.92
N LEU A 122 5.86 8.36 2.05
CA LEU A 122 5.30 7.15 2.67
C LEU A 122 5.57 5.90 1.82
N ALA A 123 5.48 5.99 0.50
CA ALA A 123 5.84 4.91 -0.41
C ALA A 123 7.29 4.47 -0.18
N ARG A 124 8.22 5.43 -0.02
CA ARG A 124 9.60 5.14 0.31
C ARG A 124 9.75 4.43 1.66
N GLN A 125 9.02 4.88 2.68
CA GLN A 125 9.07 4.31 4.03
C GLN A 125 8.53 2.88 4.11
N VAL A 126 7.48 2.56 3.34
CA VAL A 126 6.93 1.20 3.28
C VAL A 126 7.61 0.32 2.23
N ASN A 127 8.76 0.77 1.70
CA ASN A 127 9.58 0.04 0.72
C ASN A 127 8.91 -0.24 -0.62
N VAL A 128 8.11 0.67 -1.15
CA VAL A 128 7.76 0.63 -2.57
C VAL A 128 9.03 0.89 -3.38
N PRO A 129 9.53 -0.08 -4.15
CA PRO A 129 10.86 0.07 -4.75
C PRO A 129 10.86 0.89 -6.03
N TYR A 130 9.75 0.98 -6.74
CA TYR A 130 9.63 1.62 -8.05
C TYR A 130 8.41 2.51 -8.13
N ILE A 131 8.55 3.65 -8.81
CA ILE A 131 7.45 4.57 -9.14
C ILE A 131 7.44 4.78 -10.65
N VAL A 132 6.26 4.77 -11.25
CA VAL A 132 5.98 5.26 -12.60
C VAL A 132 5.05 6.45 -12.47
N VAL A 133 5.27 7.51 -13.23
CA VAL A 133 4.46 8.73 -13.14
C VAL A 133 3.42 8.77 -14.25
N TYR A 134 2.19 9.11 -13.90
CA TYR A 134 1.14 9.46 -14.86
C TYR A 134 0.72 10.91 -14.63
N LEU A 135 1.13 11.80 -15.55
CA LEU A 135 0.68 13.19 -15.59
C LEU A 135 -0.71 13.21 -16.21
N ASN A 136 -1.71 13.44 -15.37
CA ASN A 136 -3.13 13.38 -15.74
C ASN A 136 -3.69 14.77 -16.06
N LYS A 137 -4.83 14.80 -16.74
CA LYS A 137 -5.53 16.03 -17.17
C LYS A 137 -4.70 16.90 -18.13
N CYS A 138 -3.80 16.32 -18.89
CA CYS A 138 -3.01 17.06 -19.88
C CYS A 138 -3.86 17.67 -20.98
N ASP A 139 -5.05 17.15 -21.22
CA ASP A 139 -6.06 17.71 -22.14
C ASP A 139 -6.63 19.07 -21.69
N MET A 140 -6.39 19.48 -20.46
CA MET A 140 -6.82 20.77 -19.90
C MET A 140 -5.72 21.85 -19.98
N VAL A 141 -4.53 21.50 -20.47
CA VAL A 141 -3.36 22.38 -20.54
C VAL A 141 -2.89 22.49 -21.97
N ASP A 142 -3.05 23.68 -22.55
CA ASP A 142 -2.65 23.97 -23.95
C ASP A 142 -1.18 24.40 -24.07
N ASP A 143 -0.49 24.63 -22.96
CA ASP A 143 0.88 25.15 -22.89
C ASP A 143 1.86 24.00 -22.62
N GLU A 144 2.68 23.66 -23.61
CA GLU A 144 3.70 22.63 -23.49
C GLU A 144 4.79 22.98 -22.46
N GLU A 145 5.14 24.26 -22.30
CA GLU A 145 6.13 24.70 -21.31
C GLU A 145 5.64 24.40 -19.86
N LEU A 146 4.33 24.54 -19.64
CA LEU A 146 3.73 24.21 -18.34
C LEU A 146 3.76 22.70 -18.08
N LEU A 147 3.51 21.87 -19.09
CA LEU A 147 3.62 20.40 -18.96
C LEU A 147 5.05 19.97 -18.64
N GLU A 148 6.05 20.58 -19.29
CA GLU A 148 7.47 20.33 -19.01
C GLU A 148 7.87 20.78 -17.59
N LEU A 149 7.36 21.92 -17.14
CA LEU A 149 7.61 22.43 -15.78
C LEU A 149 7.05 21.46 -14.71
N VAL A 150 5.82 20.99 -14.88
CA VAL A 150 5.22 20.03 -13.94
C VAL A 150 6.00 18.72 -13.94
N GLU A 151 6.44 18.23 -15.10
CA GLU A 151 7.29 17.04 -15.18
C GLU A 151 8.60 17.22 -14.41
N MET A 152 9.26 18.37 -14.58
CA MET A 152 10.50 18.68 -13.88
C MET A 152 10.30 18.75 -12.37
N GLU A 153 9.24 19.39 -11.88
CA GLU A 153 8.91 19.45 -10.45
C GLU A 153 8.65 18.04 -9.85
N VAL A 154 8.02 17.16 -10.62
CA VAL A 154 7.78 15.77 -10.19
C VAL A 154 9.09 14.99 -10.12
N ARG A 155 9.99 15.15 -11.09
CA ARG A 155 11.31 14.51 -11.08
C ARG A 155 12.17 14.97 -9.90
N GLU A 156 12.20 16.28 -9.60
CA GLU A 156 12.88 16.85 -8.43
C GLU A 156 12.29 16.31 -7.12
N LEU A 157 10.96 16.15 -7.06
CA LEU A 157 10.30 15.55 -5.91
C LEU A 157 10.72 14.09 -5.70
N LEU A 158 10.79 13.30 -6.76
CA LEU A 158 11.24 11.90 -6.70
C LEU A 158 12.68 11.78 -6.21
N ASP A 159 13.59 12.61 -6.74
CA ASP A 159 14.99 12.65 -6.31
C ASP A 159 15.12 13.04 -4.84
N THR A 160 14.32 13.99 -4.37
CA THR A 160 14.28 14.39 -2.94
C THR A 160 13.99 13.22 -2.00
N TYR A 161 13.18 12.26 -2.44
CA TYR A 161 12.83 11.07 -1.66
C TYR A 161 13.56 9.80 -2.12
N GLU A 162 14.73 9.97 -2.77
CA GLU A 162 15.62 8.89 -3.20
C GLU A 162 15.02 7.90 -4.21
N PHE A 163 14.07 8.33 -5.02
CA PHE A 163 13.67 7.64 -6.24
C PHE A 163 14.43 8.24 -7.43
N PRO A 164 14.80 7.44 -8.46
CA PRO A 164 15.60 7.94 -9.59
C PRO A 164 14.72 8.79 -10.52
N GLY A 165 14.61 10.10 -10.21
CA GLY A 165 13.73 11.03 -10.92
C GLY A 165 14.00 11.09 -12.42
N ASP A 166 15.27 11.13 -12.82
CA ASP A 166 15.66 11.20 -14.25
C ASP A 166 15.29 9.92 -15.02
N ASP A 167 15.46 8.74 -14.39
CA ASP A 167 15.21 7.44 -15.03
C ASP A 167 13.74 6.98 -14.91
N THR A 168 12.93 7.64 -14.09
CA THR A 168 11.53 7.30 -13.88
C THR A 168 10.70 7.60 -15.12
N PRO A 169 9.94 6.62 -15.66
CA PRO A 169 9.01 6.85 -16.76
C PRO A 169 7.91 7.85 -16.37
N VAL A 170 7.67 8.83 -17.23
CA VAL A 170 6.62 9.84 -17.07
C VAL A 170 5.72 9.80 -18.31
N ILE A 171 4.48 9.39 -18.12
CA ILE A 171 3.47 9.29 -19.16
C ILE A 171 2.51 10.48 -19.06
N LYS A 172 2.23 11.16 -20.14
CA LYS A 172 1.30 12.29 -20.24
C LYS A 172 -0.01 11.83 -20.85
N GLY A 173 -1.16 12.14 -20.20
CA GLY A 173 -2.44 11.71 -20.72
C GLY A 173 -3.65 12.33 -20.00
N SER A 174 -4.81 11.83 -20.36
CA SER A 174 -6.08 12.13 -19.72
C SER A 174 -6.84 10.84 -19.45
N ALA A 175 -6.89 10.47 -18.17
CA ALA A 175 -7.62 9.29 -17.73
C ALA A 175 -9.12 9.38 -18.09
N LEU A 176 -9.69 10.59 -18.07
CA LEU A 176 -11.09 10.81 -18.44
C LEU A 176 -11.33 10.53 -19.92
N LYS A 177 -10.49 11.07 -20.82
CA LYS A 177 -10.59 10.79 -22.25
C LYS A 177 -10.44 9.29 -22.57
N ALA A 178 -9.49 8.63 -21.93
CA ALA A 178 -9.32 7.19 -22.06
C ALA A 178 -10.57 6.44 -21.57
N LEU A 179 -11.14 6.85 -20.45
CA LEU A 179 -12.37 6.26 -19.91
C LEU A 179 -13.59 6.53 -20.83
N GLU A 180 -13.61 7.61 -21.59
CA GLU A 180 -14.62 7.91 -22.59
C GLU A 180 -14.41 7.14 -23.91
N GLY A 181 -13.25 6.49 -24.08
CA GLY A 181 -12.91 5.73 -25.29
C GLY A 181 -12.30 6.58 -26.40
N ASP A 182 -11.65 7.69 -26.04
CA ASP A 182 -10.88 8.50 -26.99
C ASP A 182 -9.55 7.78 -27.31
N GLY A 183 -9.42 7.32 -28.57
CA GLY A 183 -8.21 6.64 -29.07
C GLY A 183 -7.02 7.57 -29.35
N SER A 184 -7.07 8.86 -28.98
CA SER A 184 -5.97 9.80 -29.17
C SER A 184 -4.75 9.45 -28.31
N GLU A 185 -3.61 10.12 -28.59
CA GLU A 185 -2.37 9.97 -27.83
C GLU A 185 -2.56 10.27 -26.32
N MET A 186 -3.42 11.23 -25.96
CA MET A 186 -3.75 11.57 -24.57
C MET A 186 -4.84 10.68 -23.97
N GLY A 187 -5.57 9.90 -24.77
CA GLY A 187 -6.63 8.99 -24.35
C GLY A 187 -6.13 7.56 -24.14
N GLU A 188 -6.76 6.59 -24.79
CA GLU A 188 -6.45 5.15 -24.65
C GLU A 188 -4.98 4.82 -24.94
N ALA A 189 -4.35 5.52 -25.90
CA ALA A 189 -2.94 5.29 -26.23
C ALA A 189 -2.01 5.57 -25.01
N SER A 190 -2.30 6.60 -24.22
CA SER A 190 -1.53 6.89 -22.98
C SER A 190 -1.64 5.79 -21.94
N ILE A 191 -2.79 5.10 -21.87
CA ILE A 191 -2.98 3.96 -20.96
C ILE A 191 -2.17 2.74 -21.41
N LEU A 192 -2.11 2.50 -22.72
CA LEU A 192 -1.27 1.42 -23.29
C LEU A 192 0.23 1.71 -23.06
N GLU A 193 0.64 2.96 -23.21
CA GLU A 193 2.00 3.40 -22.89
C GLU A 193 2.33 3.21 -21.40
N LEU A 194 1.39 3.57 -20.51
CA LEU A 194 1.53 3.31 -19.07
C LEU A 194 1.70 1.81 -18.79
N ALA A 195 0.86 0.95 -19.40
CA ALA A 195 0.96 -0.49 -19.23
C ALA A 195 2.32 -1.03 -19.71
N GLN A 196 2.82 -0.54 -20.83
CA GLN A 196 4.15 -0.90 -21.35
C GLN A 196 5.28 -0.41 -20.42
N ALA A 197 5.16 0.79 -19.85
CA ALA A 197 6.11 1.31 -18.87
C ALA A 197 6.13 0.45 -17.61
N LEU A 198 4.98 0.02 -17.09
CA LEU A 198 4.88 -0.90 -15.96
C LEU A 198 5.56 -2.24 -16.26
N ASP A 199 5.33 -2.81 -17.45
CA ASP A 199 5.95 -4.08 -17.87
C ASP A 199 7.46 -4.00 -17.99
N SER A 200 8.01 -2.89 -18.47
CA SER A 200 9.42 -2.74 -18.78
C SER A 200 10.25 -2.18 -17.62
N TYR A 201 9.71 -1.24 -16.85
CA TYR A 201 10.45 -0.54 -15.82
C TYR A 201 10.42 -1.23 -14.44
N ILE A 202 9.29 -1.83 -14.07
CA ILE A 202 9.18 -2.56 -12.80
C ILE A 202 9.70 -3.99 -13.03
N PRO A 203 10.80 -4.42 -12.37
CA PRO A 203 11.30 -5.78 -12.53
C PRO A 203 10.34 -6.80 -11.92
N GLN A 204 10.50 -8.08 -12.30
CA GLN A 204 9.77 -9.16 -11.64
C GLN A 204 10.22 -9.25 -10.18
N PRO A 205 9.30 -9.09 -9.20
CA PRO A 205 9.66 -9.12 -7.79
C PRO A 205 10.19 -10.50 -7.36
N GLU A 206 11.25 -10.50 -6.58
CA GLU A 206 11.70 -11.72 -5.88
C GLU A 206 10.73 -12.01 -4.73
N ARG A 207 10.25 -13.25 -4.66
CA ARG A 207 9.27 -13.68 -3.65
C ARG A 207 9.92 -14.59 -2.62
N ALA A 208 9.76 -14.26 -1.34
CA ALA A 208 10.26 -15.07 -0.22
C ALA A 208 9.34 -16.29 0.03
N ILE A 209 9.18 -17.18 -0.96
CA ILE A 209 8.26 -18.34 -0.93
C ILE A 209 8.70 -19.38 0.08
N ASP A 210 10.02 -19.59 0.25
CA ASP A 210 10.59 -20.61 1.15
C ASP A 210 10.54 -20.23 2.64
N GLY A 211 10.11 -19.00 2.96
CA GLY A 211 9.96 -18.50 4.32
C GLY A 211 8.79 -19.13 5.08
N ALA A 212 8.74 -18.91 6.40
CA ALA A 212 7.54 -19.22 7.18
C ALA A 212 6.39 -18.28 6.77
N PHE A 213 5.19 -18.84 6.54
CA PHE A 213 4.02 -18.06 6.12
C PHE A 213 3.74 -16.91 7.07
N LEU A 214 3.54 -15.73 6.49
CA LEU A 214 3.12 -14.50 7.17
C LEU A 214 2.25 -13.66 6.24
N MET A 215 1.07 -13.28 6.71
CA MET A 215 0.13 -12.41 6.01
C MET A 215 -0.46 -11.39 7.00
N PRO A 216 -0.12 -10.10 6.89
CA PRO A 216 -0.81 -9.04 7.63
C PRO A 216 -2.30 -8.98 7.26
N VAL A 217 -3.16 -8.86 8.27
CA VAL A 217 -4.61 -8.74 8.09
C VAL A 217 -4.96 -7.29 7.77
N GLU A 218 -5.61 -7.09 6.63
CA GLU A 218 -6.08 -5.77 6.16
C GLU A 218 -7.55 -5.57 6.46
N ASP A 219 -8.36 -6.56 6.08
CA ASP A 219 -9.78 -6.53 6.27
C ASP A 219 -10.33 -7.89 6.70
N VAL A 220 -11.49 -7.86 7.34
CA VAL A 220 -12.15 -9.06 7.84
C VAL A 220 -13.61 -9.05 7.44
N PHE A 221 -14.03 -10.10 6.74
CA PHE A 221 -15.39 -10.26 6.24
C PHE A 221 -16.05 -11.51 6.81
N SER A 222 -17.36 -11.44 7.05
CA SER A 222 -18.18 -12.62 7.31
C SER A 222 -18.94 -13.01 6.06
N ILE A 223 -18.77 -14.25 5.60
CA ILE A 223 -19.50 -14.80 4.46
C ILE A 223 -20.52 -15.79 4.97
N SER A 224 -21.80 -15.50 4.73
CA SER A 224 -22.91 -16.39 5.14
C SER A 224 -22.70 -17.82 4.62
N GLY A 225 -22.72 -18.80 5.53
CA GLY A 225 -22.53 -20.22 5.22
C GLY A 225 -21.08 -20.66 4.96
N ARG A 226 -20.10 -19.74 5.00
CA ARG A 226 -18.67 -20.05 4.75
C ARG A 226 -17.77 -19.72 5.95
N GLY A 227 -18.09 -18.70 6.73
CA GLY A 227 -17.35 -18.28 7.91
C GLY A 227 -16.64 -16.94 7.74
N THR A 228 -15.59 -16.74 8.52
CA THR A 228 -14.78 -15.52 8.52
C THR A 228 -13.65 -15.62 7.50
N VAL A 229 -13.46 -14.55 6.74
CA VAL A 229 -12.38 -14.40 5.76
C VAL A 229 -11.51 -13.22 6.20
N ALA A 230 -10.22 -13.46 6.37
CA ALA A 230 -9.23 -12.42 6.53
C ALA A 230 -8.53 -12.16 5.18
N THR A 231 -8.44 -10.92 4.77
CA THR A 231 -7.74 -10.52 3.53
C THR A 231 -6.41 -9.84 3.85
N GLY A 232 -5.47 -9.99 2.93
CA GLY A 232 -4.17 -9.34 2.99
C GLY A 232 -3.24 -9.83 1.90
N ARG A 233 -2.09 -9.15 1.78
CA ARG A 233 -0.98 -9.63 0.95
C ARG A 233 -0.12 -10.60 1.74
N VAL A 234 0.21 -11.73 1.14
CA VAL A 234 1.20 -12.65 1.73
C VAL A 234 2.58 -12.00 1.68
N GLU A 235 3.14 -11.69 2.85
CA GLU A 235 4.45 -11.04 2.99
C GLU A 235 5.57 -12.02 2.66
N ARG A 236 5.46 -13.26 3.17
CA ARG A 236 6.41 -14.35 2.92
C ARG A 236 5.77 -15.72 3.09
N GLY A 237 6.43 -16.72 2.57
CA GLY A 237 6.03 -18.12 2.69
C GLY A 237 4.84 -18.49 1.83
N LYS A 238 4.18 -19.56 2.26
CA LYS A 238 3.05 -20.18 1.57
C LYS A 238 2.05 -20.73 2.57
N VAL A 239 0.76 -20.63 2.26
CA VAL A 239 -0.34 -21.25 2.99
C VAL A 239 -1.14 -22.15 2.08
N LEU A 240 -1.44 -23.36 2.54
CA LEU A 240 -2.26 -24.36 1.84
C LEU A 240 -3.64 -24.47 2.52
N VAL A 241 -4.62 -24.88 1.74
CA VAL A 241 -5.91 -25.29 2.32
C VAL A 241 -5.67 -26.52 3.21
N GLY A 242 -6.05 -26.41 4.49
CA GLY A 242 -5.83 -27.43 5.52
C GLY A 242 -4.73 -27.08 6.52
N ASP A 243 -3.89 -26.08 6.24
CA ASP A 243 -2.83 -25.67 7.15
C ASP A 243 -3.37 -25.07 8.45
N GLU A 244 -2.71 -25.37 9.57
CA GLU A 244 -2.87 -24.66 10.83
C GLU A 244 -2.14 -23.33 10.75
N VAL A 245 -2.82 -22.25 11.16
CA VAL A 245 -2.26 -20.90 11.24
C VAL A 245 -2.53 -20.28 12.61
N GLU A 246 -1.68 -19.36 13.02
CA GLU A 246 -1.89 -18.53 14.21
C GLU A 246 -2.32 -17.12 13.81
N ILE A 247 -3.23 -16.55 14.61
CA ILE A 247 -3.63 -15.14 14.58
C ILE A 247 -2.81 -14.45 15.67
N VAL A 248 -1.89 -13.57 15.29
CA VAL A 248 -0.89 -13.00 16.22
C VAL A 248 -0.98 -11.48 16.24
N GLY A 249 -0.83 -10.89 17.42
CA GLY A 249 -0.83 -9.44 17.66
C GLY A 249 -2.17 -8.91 18.14
N VAL A 250 -2.15 -7.71 18.73
CA VAL A 250 -3.30 -6.95 19.28
C VAL A 250 -4.04 -7.69 20.40
N LYS A 251 -4.44 -8.93 20.17
CA LYS A 251 -5.15 -9.83 21.12
C LYS A 251 -4.28 -11.05 21.46
N GLU A 252 -4.78 -11.89 22.35
CA GLU A 252 -4.14 -13.19 22.62
C GLU A 252 -4.00 -14.01 21.34
N THR A 253 -2.84 -14.63 21.17
CA THR A 253 -2.57 -15.50 20.03
C THR A 253 -3.50 -16.70 20.03
N THR A 254 -4.18 -16.92 18.93
CA THR A 254 -5.11 -18.04 18.75
C THR A 254 -4.76 -18.87 17.52
N LYS A 255 -5.09 -20.15 17.56
CA LYS A 255 -4.87 -21.09 16.45
C LYS A 255 -6.14 -21.35 15.70
N THR A 256 -6.02 -21.48 14.39
CA THR A 256 -7.14 -21.87 13.52
C THR A 256 -6.62 -22.64 12.30
N THR A 257 -7.53 -23.07 11.44
CA THR A 257 -7.19 -23.79 10.21
C THR A 257 -7.65 -22.97 9.00
N CYS A 258 -6.79 -22.84 8.01
CA CYS A 258 -7.12 -22.35 6.69
C CYS A 258 -8.05 -23.35 5.97
N THR A 259 -9.29 -22.99 5.71
CA THR A 259 -10.26 -23.86 5.03
C THR A 259 -10.49 -23.51 3.56
N GLY A 260 -9.87 -22.44 3.10
CA GLY A 260 -9.93 -22.02 1.70
C GLY A 260 -9.09 -20.79 1.47
N VAL A 261 -8.57 -20.67 0.26
CA VAL A 261 -7.80 -19.52 -0.22
C VAL A 261 -8.48 -19.00 -1.48
N GLU A 262 -8.66 -17.68 -1.56
CA GLU A 262 -9.29 -17.03 -2.71
C GLU A 262 -8.49 -15.79 -3.12
N MET A 263 -8.39 -15.54 -4.41
CA MET A 263 -7.87 -14.32 -4.99
C MET A 263 -8.83 -13.85 -6.10
N PHE A 264 -9.27 -12.58 -6.06
CA PHE A 264 -10.24 -12.01 -7.00
C PHE A 264 -11.46 -12.91 -7.22
N ARG A 265 -12.03 -13.45 -6.12
CA ARG A 265 -13.19 -14.37 -6.10
C ARG A 265 -12.97 -15.73 -6.79
N LYS A 266 -11.75 -16.03 -7.23
CA LYS A 266 -11.34 -17.33 -7.78
C LYS A 266 -10.70 -18.16 -6.66
N LEU A 267 -10.85 -19.49 -6.70
CA LEU A 267 -10.26 -20.39 -5.71
C LEU A 267 -8.79 -20.64 -6.03
N LEU A 268 -8.00 -20.76 -4.97
CA LEU A 268 -6.60 -21.23 -5.06
C LEU A 268 -6.41 -22.43 -4.14
N ASP A 269 -5.50 -23.34 -4.54
CA ASP A 269 -5.04 -24.43 -3.67
C ASP A 269 -4.05 -23.92 -2.61
N ALA A 270 -3.34 -22.85 -2.94
CA ALA A 270 -2.34 -22.20 -2.09
C ALA A 270 -2.26 -20.71 -2.33
N GLY A 271 -1.99 -19.93 -1.25
CA GLY A 271 -1.53 -18.55 -1.32
C GLY A 271 -0.02 -18.49 -1.10
N GLU A 272 0.70 -17.72 -1.92
CA GLU A 272 2.16 -17.61 -1.90
C GLU A 272 2.59 -16.15 -1.71
N ALA A 273 3.83 -15.95 -1.25
CA ALA A 273 4.41 -14.62 -1.09
C ALA A 273 4.16 -13.73 -2.31
N GLY A 274 3.58 -12.56 -2.07
CA GLY A 274 3.18 -11.59 -3.09
C GLY A 274 1.71 -11.66 -3.50
N ASP A 275 0.98 -12.71 -3.19
CA ASP A 275 -0.46 -12.81 -3.52
C ASP A 275 -1.32 -11.95 -2.58
N ASN A 276 -2.30 -11.26 -3.14
CA ASN A 276 -3.38 -10.61 -2.38
C ASN A 276 -4.55 -11.60 -2.24
N ILE A 277 -4.69 -12.21 -1.08
CA ILE A 277 -5.63 -13.31 -0.86
C ILE A 277 -6.63 -13.05 0.25
N GLY A 278 -7.75 -13.76 0.17
CA GLY A 278 -8.65 -13.99 1.28
C GLY A 278 -8.49 -15.40 1.82
N VAL A 279 -8.18 -15.51 3.10
CA VAL A 279 -8.04 -16.81 3.81
C VAL A 279 -9.30 -17.08 4.62
N LEU A 280 -9.97 -18.18 4.33
CA LEU A 280 -11.11 -18.65 5.12
C LEU A 280 -10.62 -19.35 6.37
N LEU A 281 -11.13 -18.94 7.53
CA LEU A 281 -10.72 -19.42 8.85
C LEU A 281 -11.80 -20.27 9.50
N ARG A 282 -11.40 -21.42 10.06
CA ARG A 282 -12.30 -22.33 10.72
C ARG A 282 -12.64 -21.86 12.13
N GLY A 283 -13.95 -21.71 12.44
CA GLY A 283 -14.40 -21.46 13.81
C GLY A 283 -14.03 -20.11 14.40
N VAL A 284 -13.50 -19.19 13.61
CA VAL A 284 -13.17 -17.82 14.02
C VAL A 284 -14.36 -16.91 13.72
N LYS A 285 -14.80 -16.13 14.69
CA LYS A 285 -15.80 -15.09 14.50
C LYS A 285 -15.13 -13.79 14.04
N ARG A 286 -15.93 -12.92 13.42
CA ARG A 286 -15.40 -11.64 12.89
C ARG A 286 -14.81 -10.73 13.97
N ASP A 287 -15.33 -10.78 15.19
CA ASP A 287 -14.86 -9.99 16.34
C ASP A 287 -13.64 -10.59 17.05
N GLU A 288 -13.24 -11.81 16.69
CA GLU A 288 -12.04 -12.47 17.22
C GLU A 288 -10.78 -12.15 16.43
N ILE A 289 -10.92 -11.65 15.21
CA ILE A 289 -9.81 -11.22 14.34
C ILE A 289 -10.05 -9.80 13.85
N GLU A 290 -8.98 -9.00 13.72
CA GLU A 290 -9.07 -7.62 13.27
C GLU A 290 -7.83 -7.19 12.49
N ARG A 291 -7.97 -6.07 11.78
CA ARG A 291 -6.86 -5.40 11.10
C ARG A 291 -5.73 -5.12 12.07
N GLY A 292 -4.49 -5.35 11.63
CA GLY A 292 -3.28 -5.17 12.43
C GLY A 292 -2.73 -6.44 13.05
N GLN A 293 -3.55 -7.49 13.14
CA GLN A 293 -3.05 -8.84 13.42
C GLN A 293 -2.39 -9.43 12.17
N VAL A 294 -1.65 -10.51 12.34
CA VAL A 294 -1.11 -11.29 11.23
C VAL A 294 -1.60 -12.73 11.29
N LEU A 295 -1.81 -13.35 10.14
CA LEU A 295 -1.86 -14.79 10.01
C LEU A 295 -0.46 -15.30 9.78
N ALA A 296 -0.01 -16.26 10.57
CA ALA A 296 1.36 -16.77 10.51
C ALA A 296 1.40 -18.29 10.67
N LYS A 297 2.49 -18.89 10.19
CA LYS A 297 2.82 -20.28 10.52
C LYS A 297 2.98 -20.40 12.05
N PRO A 298 2.40 -21.41 12.71
CA PRO A 298 2.48 -21.56 14.15
C PRO A 298 3.90 -21.45 14.71
N GLY A 299 4.06 -20.55 15.69
CA GLY A 299 5.34 -20.30 16.39
C GLY A 299 6.38 -19.53 15.58
N SER A 300 6.06 -19.00 14.40
CA SER A 300 7.04 -18.31 13.54
C SER A 300 7.23 -16.83 13.84
N ILE A 301 6.30 -16.20 14.56
CA ILE A 301 6.37 -14.81 15.00
C ILE A 301 5.66 -14.66 16.34
N GLN A 302 6.09 -13.70 17.15
CA GLN A 302 5.53 -13.42 18.46
C GLN A 302 5.02 -11.98 18.55
N PRO A 303 4.02 -11.70 19.41
CA PRO A 303 3.58 -10.34 19.70
C PRO A 303 4.50 -9.71 20.76
N HIS A 304 4.90 -8.44 20.53
CA HIS A 304 5.79 -7.69 21.42
C HIS A 304 5.27 -6.27 21.65
N THR A 305 5.62 -5.70 22.81
CA THR A 305 5.29 -4.32 23.17
C THR A 305 6.53 -3.47 23.42
N HIS A 306 7.70 -4.07 23.66
CA HIS A 306 8.88 -3.37 24.12
C HIS A 306 10.10 -3.70 23.25
N PHE A 307 10.67 -2.67 22.61
CA PHE A 307 11.77 -2.85 21.65
C PHE A 307 12.66 -1.60 21.57
N GLU A 308 13.90 -1.81 21.13
CA GLU A 308 14.81 -0.75 20.69
C GLU A 308 14.60 -0.48 19.20
N ALA A 309 14.63 0.79 18.82
CA ALA A 309 14.44 1.24 17.47
C ALA A 309 15.51 2.24 17.04
N GLU A 310 15.92 2.17 15.77
CA GLU A 310 16.62 3.25 15.09
C GLU A 310 15.60 4.08 14.34
N VAL A 311 15.56 5.39 14.61
CA VAL A 311 14.54 6.29 14.08
C VAL A 311 15.19 7.53 13.49
N TYR A 312 14.81 7.85 12.27
CA TYR A 312 15.04 9.15 11.66
C TYR A 312 13.82 10.05 11.90
N VAL A 313 14.06 11.22 12.45
CA VAL A 313 13.03 12.24 12.71
C VAL A 313 13.01 13.21 11.55
N LEU A 314 11.90 13.25 10.81
CA LEU A 314 11.77 14.10 9.64
C LEU A 314 11.98 15.57 9.98
N SER A 315 12.76 16.27 9.16
CA SER A 315 12.97 17.71 9.24
C SER A 315 11.70 18.49 8.90
N LYS A 316 11.73 19.81 9.15
CA LYS A 316 10.63 20.70 8.78
C LYS A 316 10.43 20.76 7.26
N GLU A 317 11.49 20.76 6.52
CA GLU A 317 11.52 20.82 5.05
C GLU A 317 10.88 19.56 4.43
N GLU A 318 11.05 18.42 5.10
CA GLU A 318 10.42 17.14 4.75
C GLU A 318 8.96 17.00 5.21
N GLY A 319 8.37 18.05 5.77
CA GLY A 319 7.00 18.05 6.29
C GLY A 319 6.85 17.49 7.71
N GLY A 320 7.96 17.21 8.39
CA GLY A 320 8.02 16.69 9.75
C GLY A 320 7.70 17.72 10.84
N ARG A 321 8.27 17.52 12.01
CA ARG A 321 8.11 18.41 13.17
C ARG A 321 8.86 19.72 13.00
N HIS A 322 8.39 20.74 13.70
CA HIS A 322 9.07 22.05 13.81
C HIS A 322 9.77 22.24 15.14
N THR A 323 9.49 21.36 16.11
CA THR A 323 9.97 21.45 17.48
C THR A 323 10.56 20.11 17.92
N PRO A 324 11.54 20.10 18.83
CA PRO A 324 12.06 18.87 19.39
C PRO A 324 10.99 18.10 20.18
N PHE A 325 11.24 16.83 20.43
CA PHE A 325 10.50 16.06 21.40
C PHE A 325 11.43 15.59 22.55
N PHE A 326 10.82 15.22 23.65
CA PHE A 326 11.49 14.92 24.90
C PHE A 326 11.16 13.51 25.39
N GLN A 327 11.83 13.09 26.46
CA GLN A 327 11.51 11.86 27.17
C GLN A 327 10.01 11.72 27.42
N GLY A 328 9.48 10.52 27.15
CA GLY A 328 8.06 10.22 27.32
C GLY A 328 7.16 10.69 26.19
N TYR A 329 7.71 11.12 25.05
CA TYR A 329 6.94 11.43 23.85
C TYR A 329 6.04 10.25 23.43
N ARG A 330 4.80 10.53 23.04
CA ARG A 330 3.78 9.49 22.78
C ARG A 330 3.11 9.65 21.42
N PRO A 331 3.81 9.31 20.31
CA PRO A 331 3.24 9.30 18.98
C PRO A 331 2.49 7.99 18.69
N GLN A 332 1.98 7.91 17.45
CA GLN A 332 1.48 6.67 16.85
C GLN A 332 2.58 6.00 16.04
N PHE A 333 2.76 4.72 16.24
CA PHE A 333 3.68 3.86 15.50
C PHE A 333 2.87 3.00 14.52
N TYR A 334 3.16 3.13 13.25
CA TYR A 334 2.48 2.42 12.16
C TYR A 334 3.29 1.20 11.73
N PHE A 335 2.75 0.02 12.02
CA PHE A 335 3.33 -1.25 11.62
C PHE A 335 2.40 -1.95 10.63
N ARG A 336 2.90 -2.37 9.48
CA ARG A 336 2.13 -3.10 8.46
C ARG A 336 0.76 -2.45 8.19
N THR A 337 -0.31 -2.99 8.77
CA THR A 337 -1.69 -2.57 8.50
C THR A 337 -2.35 -1.78 9.64
N THR A 338 -1.63 -1.49 10.73
CA THR A 338 -2.20 -0.81 11.91
C THR A 338 -1.26 0.20 12.55
N ASP A 339 -1.83 1.05 13.39
CA ASP A 339 -1.11 1.97 14.25
C ASP A 339 -1.36 1.67 15.73
N VAL A 340 -0.33 1.85 16.54
CA VAL A 340 -0.39 1.71 17.98
C VAL A 340 0.30 2.90 18.63
N THR A 341 -0.31 3.47 19.67
CA THR A 341 0.32 4.50 20.47
C THR A 341 1.45 3.85 21.31
N GLY A 342 2.61 4.49 21.35
CA GLY A 342 3.72 4.06 22.17
C GLY A 342 4.39 5.23 22.89
N SER A 343 5.07 4.97 24.00
CA SER A 343 5.91 5.93 24.70
C SER A 343 7.37 5.72 24.34
N VAL A 344 8.08 6.82 24.13
CA VAL A 344 9.51 6.84 23.78
C VAL A 344 10.34 7.05 25.03
N GLN A 345 11.40 6.24 25.18
CA GLN A 345 12.47 6.46 26.16
C GLN A 345 13.76 6.78 25.40
N LEU A 346 14.33 7.94 25.70
CA LEU A 346 15.58 8.39 25.10
C LEU A 346 16.78 7.76 25.83
N PRO A 347 17.93 7.59 25.16
CA PRO A 347 19.15 7.11 25.80
C PRO A 347 19.62 8.05 26.92
N ASP A 348 20.39 7.51 27.85
CA ASP A 348 20.99 8.29 28.94
C ASP A 348 21.82 9.46 28.39
N GLY A 349 21.57 10.66 28.92
CA GLY A 349 22.26 11.88 28.52
C GLY A 349 21.65 12.60 27.34
N VAL A 350 20.61 12.06 26.70
CA VAL A 350 19.84 12.73 25.64
C VAL A 350 18.60 13.37 26.24
N GLU A 351 18.55 14.69 26.30
CA GLU A 351 17.42 15.42 26.85
C GLU A 351 16.31 15.63 25.83
N MET A 352 16.67 15.82 24.56
CA MET A 352 15.72 16.08 23.45
C MET A 352 16.25 15.53 22.14
N VAL A 353 15.35 15.36 21.18
CA VAL A 353 15.62 14.95 19.79
C VAL A 353 15.09 16.03 18.86
N MET A 354 15.95 16.51 17.96
CA MET A 354 15.61 17.56 17.00
C MET A 354 15.05 16.96 15.70
N PRO A 355 14.21 17.70 14.98
CA PRO A 355 13.91 17.38 13.58
C PRO A 355 15.20 17.27 12.74
N GLY A 356 15.34 16.20 11.96
CA GLY A 356 16.54 15.87 11.18
C GLY A 356 17.51 14.91 11.89
N ASP A 357 17.28 14.57 13.17
CA ASP A 357 18.15 13.66 13.91
C ASP A 357 17.87 12.19 13.58
N ASN A 358 18.96 11.40 13.60
CA ASN A 358 18.91 9.95 13.76
C ASN A 358 19.13 9.58 15.22
N ILE A 359 18.24 8.76 15.77
CA ILE A 359 18.28 8.40 17.17
C ILE A 359 17.97 6.93 17.40
N GLN A 360 18.73 6.29 18.28
CA GLN A 360 18.36 5.00 18.86
C GLN A 360 17.55 5.27 20.12
N MET A 361 16.36 4.70 20.20
CA MET A 361 15.46 4.90 21.32
C MET A 361 14.71 3.62 21.69
N THR A 362 14.24 3.53 22.91
CA THR A 362 13.38 2.44 23.36
C THR A 362 11.92 2.85 23.25
N VAL A 363 11.11 1.96 22.72
CA VAL A 363 9.67 2.17 22.52
C VAL A 363 8.88 1.16 23.34
N ASN A 364 7.84 1.65 24.02
CA ASN A 364 6.89 0.81 24.74
C ASN A 364 5.48 1.08 24.21
N LEU A 365 4.90 0.10 23.51
CA LEU A 365 3.57 0.17 22.90
C LEU A 365 2.48 -0.13 23.91
N ILE A 366 1.29 0.45 23.73
CA ILE A 366 0.12 0.18 24.59
C ILE A 366 -0.59 -1.14 24.25
N ALA A 367 -0.28 -1.74 23.09
CA ALA A 367 -0.83 -3.02 22.66
C ALA A 367 0.26 -3.83 21.94
N PRO A 368 0.23 -5.17 22.04
CA PRO A 368 1.23 -6.02 21.41
C PRO A 368 1.04 -6.07 19.88
N ILE A 369 2.15 -6.04 19.16
CA ILE A 369 2.20 -6.15 17.69
C ILE A 369 3.04 -7.37 17.33
N ALA A 370 2.60 -8.14 16.33
CA ALA A 370 3.41 -9.20 15.73
C ALA A 370 4.68 -8.58 15.13
N MET A 371 5.83 -8.85 15.77
CA MET A 371 7.07 -8.09 15.54
C MET A 371 8.25 -9.02 15.37
N GLU A 372 9.21 -8.57 14.58
CA GLU A 372 10.54 -9.17 14.42
C GLU A 372 11.58 -8.06 14.21
N GLU A 373 12.84 -8.35 14.46
CA GLU A 373 13.94 -7.43 14.18
C GLU A 373 14.00 -7.13 12.68
N GLY A 374 14.29 -5.88 12.33
CA GLY A 374 14.25 -5.40 10.95
C GLY A 374 12.88 -4.91 10.48
N LEU A 375 11.81 -5.08 11.27
CA LEU A 375 10.48 -4.55 10.92
C LEU A 375 10.51 -3.03 10.87
N ARG A 376 10.13 -2.46 9.74
CA ARG A 376 10.04 -1.00 9.56
C ARG A 376 8.70 -0.46 10.05
N PHE A 377 8.71 0.79 10.46
CA PHE A 377 7.51 1.52 10.89
C PHE A 377 7.62 3.01 10.61
N ALA A 378 6.46 3.65 10.47
CA ALA A 378 6.36 5.11 10.43
C ALA A 378 5.92 5.65 11.81
N VAL A 379 6.41 6.85 12.16
CA VAL A 379 5.99 7.59 13.36
C VAL A 379 5.11 8.75 12.94
N ARG A 380 3.92 8.85 13.53
CA ARG A 380 2.95 9.90 13.20
C ARG A 380 2.44 10.65 14.43
N GLU A 381 2.19 11.94 14.25
CA GLU A 381 1.62 12.82 15.24
C GLU A 381 0.67 13.82 14.57
N GLY A 382 -0.53 14.00 15.12
CA GLY A 382 -1.49 15.00 14.66
C GLY A 382 -1.84 14.92 13.16
N GLY A 383 -1.89 13.69 12.61
CA GLY A 383 -2.19 13.45 11.20
C GLY A 383 -0.99 13.60 10.24
N ARG A 384 0.23 13.84 10.75
CA ARG A 384 1.46 13.98 9.95
C ARG A 384 2.45 12.88 10.25
N THR A 385 3.18 12.45 9.24
CA THR A 385 4.36 11.60 9.42
C THR A 385 5.51 12.47 9.94
N VAL A 386 6.07 12.08 11.08
CA VAL A 386 7.12 12.84 11.76
C VAL A 386 8.43 12.07 11.88
N GLY A 387 8.44 10.81 11.47
CA GLY A 387 9.64 10.00 11.47
C GLY A 387 9.41 8.63 10.86
N ALA A 388 10.50 7.94 10.62
CA ALA A 388 10.52 6.55 10.17
C ALA A 388 11.58 5.79 10.96
N GLY A 389 11.34 4.52 11.21
CA GLY A 389 12.27 3.71 11.98
C GLY A 389 12.22 2.24 11.64
N VAL A 390 13.16 1.53 12.23
CA VAL A 390 13.28 0.08 12.15
C VAL A 390 13.44 -0.49 13.56
N VAL A 391 12.82 -1.65 13.80
CA VAL A 391 13.01 -2.42 15.04
C VAL A 391 14.44 -2.98 15.03
N ALA A 392 15.30 -2.45 15.89
CA ALA A 392 16.69 -2.87 15.97
C ALA A 392 16.84 -4.11 16.85
N LYS A 393 16.06 -4.17 17.95
CA LYS A 393 16.10 -5.27 18.91
C LYS A 393 14.81 -5.39 19.69
N ILE A 394 14.33 -6.60 19.88
CA ILE A 394 13.16 -6.90 20.72
C ILE A 394 13.63 -7.08 22.17
N ILE A 395 12.92 -6.44 23.11
CA ILE A 395 13.20 -6.54 24.55
C ILE A 395 12.17 -7.45 25.21
N GLU A 396 10.86 -7.23 24.94
CA GLU A 396 9.75 -8.02 25.50
C GLU A 396 8.52 -8.02 24.55
#